data_e4b02009f25f812badc6f7dfe52520af
#
_entry.id   e4b02009f25f812badc6f7dfe52520af
#
_cell.length_a   1.000
_cell.length_b   1.000
_cell.length_c   1.000
_cell.angle_alpha   90.00
_cell.angle_beta   90.00
_cell.angle_gamma   90.00
#
_symmetry.space_group_name_H-M   'P 1'
#
loop_
_entity.id
_entity.type
_entity.pdbx_description
1 polymer ?
#
loop_
_entity_poly.entity_id
_entity_poly.type
_entity_poly.pdbx_seq_one_letter_code
_entity_poly.pdbx_strand_id
1 'polypeptide(L)'
;GKPLNVQKKSALQALQNEELKTLISAIGAGFGKSFDVEKTRYKKVIILSDADQDGMHIRCILLTFFFKYMCDLIKAGCVYIGMPPLYKVYKKDVVEYAYDDKELDEKIKKVGKGYQIQRYKGLGEMSADQLWETTMDPATRNLIQVTIEDIAEAGRVIDMLMGDKVEGRKEFLNENANFNKVDGFIEKVHFKEEGKGTQEDFYD
;
A
#
# COMPACT_ATOMS: atom_id res chain seq x y z
N GLY A 1 -12.62 8.54 0.99
CA GLY A 1 -12.38 8.67 -0.46
C GLY A 1 -10.89 8.70 -0.79
N LYS A 2 -10.56 8.81 -2.07
CA LYS A 2 -9.17 8.94 -2.51
C LYS A 2 -8.68 10.37 -2.28
N PRO A 3 -7.45 10.57 -1.79
CA PRO A 3 -6.84 11.90 -1.66
C PRO A 3 -6.75 12.63 -3.01
N LEU A 4 -6.51 13.95 -2.95
CA LEU A 4 -6.34 14.75 -4.16
C LEU A 4 -5.06 14.35 -4.90
N ASN A 5 -5.16 13.97 -6.19
CA ASN A 5 -4.00 13.79 -7.05
C ASN A 5 -3.43 15.16 -7.44
N VAL A 6 -2.32 15.53 -6.80
CA VAL A 6 -1.69 16.84 -6.97
C VAL A 6 -0.95 17.01 -8.30
N GLN A 7 -0.69 15.93 -9.04
CA GLN A 7 -0.06 16.02 -10.36
C GLN A 7 -0.94 16.76 -11.36
N LYS A 8 -2.25 16.64 -11.18
CA LYS A 8 -3.29 17.31 -11.99
C LYS A 8 -3.69 18.69 -11.47
N LYS A 9 -3.05 19.19 -10.42
CA LYS A 9 -3.47 20.40 -9.71
C LYS A 9 -2.31 21.36 -9.45
N SER A 10 -2.64 22.65 -9.32
CA SER A 10 -1.68 23.68 -8.90
C SER A 10 -1.37 23.57 -7.40
N ALA A 11 -0.27 24.19 -6.98
CA ALA A 11 0.12 24.27 -5.56
C ALA A 11 -0.99 24.93 -4.71
N LEU A 12 -1.65 25.96 -5.25
CA LEU A 12 -2.75 26.66 -4.57
C LEU A 12 -3.94 25.70 -4.33
N GLN A 13 -4.32 24.93 -5.35
CA GLN A 13 -5.38 23.94 -5.22
C GLN A 13 -5.05 22.81 -4.22
N ALA A 14 -3.77 22.41 -4.16
CA ALA A 14 -3.31 21.47 -3.15
C ALA A 14 -3.44 22.03 -1.72
N LEU A 15 -3.10 23.32 -1.52
CA LEU A 15 -3.24 24.00 -0.22
C LEU A 15 -4.70 24.28 0.18
N GLN A 16 -5.61 24.32 -0.77
CA GLN A 16 -7.07 24.48 -0.50
C GLN A 16 -7.73 23.15 -0.13
N ASN A 17 -7.08 22.02 -0.38
CA ASN A 17 -7.61 20.72 0.02
C ASN A 17 -7.36 20.48 1.52
N GLU A 18 -8.41 20.28 2.28
CA GLU A 18 -8.36 20.18 3.75
C GLU A 18 -7.54 18.97 4.23
N GLU A 19 -7.59 17.85 3.54
CA GLU A 19 -6.81 16.65 3.90
C GLU A 19 -5.31 16.91 3.73
N LEU A 20 -4.89 17.49 2.60
CA LEU A 20 -3.49 17.83 2.34
C LEU A 20 -3.01 18.95 3.27
N LYS A 21 -3.84 19.95 3.54
CA LYS A 21 -3.54 21.02 4.47
C LYS A 21 -3.30 20.48 5.89
N THR A 22 -4.12 19.53 6.32
CA THR A 22 -3.95 18.85 7.60
C THR A 22 -2.64 18.06 7.63
N LEU A 23 -2.30 17.34 6.56
CA LEU A 23 -1.05 16.59 6.42
C LEU A 23 0.17 17.53 6.49
N ILE A 24 0.15 18.64 5.74
CA ILE A 24 1.21 19.67 5.74
C ILE A 24 1.39 20.24 7.17
N SER A 25 0.29 20.57 7.83
CA SER A 25 0.31 21.11 9.18
C SER A 25 0.82 20.10 10.21
N ALA A 26 0.47 18.83 10.06
CA ALA A 26 0.93 17.76 10.94
C ALA A 26 2.45 17.56 10.83
N ILE A 27 3.00 17.50 9.60
CA ILE A 27 4.43 17.35 9.36
C ILE A 27 5.18 18.58 9.87
N GLY A 28 4.63 19.79 9.70
CA GLY A 28 5.11 21.02 10.31
C GLY A 28 6.40 21.57 9.72
N ALA A 29 6.79 21.14 8.54
CA ALA A 29 8.06 21.45 7.88
C ALA A 29 7.94 22.39 6.66
N GLY A 30 6.77 22.99 6.45
CA GLY A 30 6.49 23.83 5.29
C GLY A 30 5.99 23.03 4.07
N PHE A 31 5.99 23.67 2.89
CA PHE A 31 5.42 23.11 1.68
C PHE A 31 6.11 23.66 0.43
N GLY A 32 6.38 22.82 -0.55
CA GLY A 32 6.99 23.20 -1.82
C GLY A 32 8.36 23.86 -1.62
N LYS A 33 8.51 25.08 -2.13
CA LYS A 33 9.79 25.82 -2.02
C LYS A 33 10.18 26.23 -0.57
N SER A 34 9.19 26.29 0.32
CA SER A 34 9.42 26.61 1.74
C SER A 34 9.56 25.37 2.62
N PHE A 35 9.56 24.17 2.05
CA PHE A 35 9.76 22.95 2.79
C PHE A 35 11.20 22.85 3.32
N ASP A 36 11.32 22.54 4.60
CA ASP A 36 12.60 22.42 5.30
C ASP A 36 12.57 21.14 6.14
N VAL A 37 13.31 20.13 5.71
CA VAL A 37 13.30 18.80 6.34
C VAL A 37 13.75 18.83 7.80
N GLU A 38 14.62 19.77 8.17
CA GLU A 38 15.12 19.90 9.56
C GLU A 38 14.01 20.33 10.54
N LYS A 39 12.94 20.94 10.03
CA LYS A 39 11.76 21.35 10.83
C LYS A 39 10.71 20.28 10.97
N THR A 40 10.95 19.12 10.38
CA THR A 40 10.00 17.99 10.46
C THR A 40 9.77 17.55 11.90
N ARG A 41 8.50 17.46 12.30
CA ARG A 41 8.12 17.01 13.66
C ARG A 41 8.26 15.51 13.85
N TYR A 42 8.32 14.75 12.76
CA TYR A 42 8.34 13.29 12.78
C TYR A 42 9.53 12.74 12.00
N LYS A 43 10.23 11.78 12.58
CA LYS A 43 11.32 11.05 11.91
C LYS A 43 10.82 10.00 10.92
N LYS A 44 9.56 9.59 11.04
CA LYS A 44 8.93 8.61 10.15
C LYS A 44 7.50 9.04 9.84
N VAL A 45 7.21 9.11 8.55
CA VAL A 45 5.87 9.29 7.99
C VAL A 45 5.51 7.99 7.30
N ILE A 46 4.52 7.28 7.83
CA ILE A 46 4.16 5.93 7.39
C ILE A 46 2.81 5.98 6.69
N ILE A 47 2.79 5.60 5.41
CA ILE A 47 1.56 5.48 4.63
C ILE A 47 0.96 4.11 4.93
N LEU A 48 -0.25 4.10 5.49
CA LEU A 48 -1.05 2.90 5.71
C LEU A 48 -2.26 2.95 4.78
N SER A 49 -2.48 1.89 4.04
CA SER A 49 -3.66 1.72 3.19
C SER A 49 -3.96 0.23 3.05
N ASP A 50 -5.18 -0.07 2.63
CA ASP A 50 -5.59 -1.43 2.33
C ASP A 50 -4.67 -2.10 1.30
N ALA A 51 -4.59 -3.42 1.34
CA ALA A 51 -3.75 -4.20 0.43
C ALA A 51 -4.42 -4.47 -0.93
N ASP A 52 -5.39 -3.67 -1.32
CA ASP A 52 -6.13 -3.76 -2.57
C ASP A 52 -5.65 -2.73 -3.62
N GLN A 53 -6.28 -2.72 -4.80
CA GLN A 53 -5.95 -1.80 -5.88
C GLN A 53 -6.22 -0.34 -5.52
N ASP A 54 -7.27 -0.07 -4.76
CA ASP A 54 -7.60 1.28 -4.31
C ASP A 54 -6.58 1.80 -3.29
N GLY A 55 -6.16 0.95 -2.36
CA GLY A 55 -5.09 1.27 -1.41
C GLY A 55 -3.74 1.51 -2.10
N MET A 56 -3.40 0.73 -3.13
CA MET A 56 -2.20 0.97 -3.95
C MET A 56 -2.28 2.32 -4.66
N HIS A 57 -3.44 2.69 -5.21
CA HIS A 57 -3.64 3.99 -5.84
C HIS A 57 -3.52 5.14 -4.83
N ILE A 58 -4.07 4.99 -3.62
CA ILE A 58 -3.91 5.96 -2.53
C ILE A 58 -2.43 6.16 -2.19
N ARG A 59 -1.65 5.07 -2.09
CA ARG A 59 -0.18 5.15 -1.90
C ARG A 59 0.49 5.96 -3.00
N CYS A 60 0.17 5.69 -4.27
CA CYS A 60 0.73 6.44 -5.40
C CYS A 60 0.37 7.93 -5.35
N ILE A 61 -0.85 8.29 -4.98
CA ILE A 61 -1.28 9.70 -4.83
C ILE A 61 -0.48 10.40 -3.73
N LEU A 62 -0.31 9.76 -2.57
CA LEU A 62 0.45 10.33 -1.46
C LEU A 62 1.94 10.41 -1.77
N LEU A 63 2.52 9.40 -2.42
CA LEU A 63 3.91 9.45 -2.89
C LEU A 63 4.12 10.58 -3.90
N THR A 64 3.17 10.78 -4.82
CA THR A 64 3.19 11.91 -5.76
C THR A 64 3.19 13.25 -5.02
N PHE A 65 2.40 13.38 -3.96
CA PHE A 65 2.37 14.57 -3.12
C PHE A 65 3.73 14.83 -2.44
N PHE A 66 4.30 13.81 -1.80
CA PHE A 66 5.62 13.93 -1.15
C PHE A 66 6.72 14.23 -2.16
N PHE A 67 6.74 13.55 -3.30
CA PHE A 67 7.71 13.79 -4.35
C PHE A 67 7.65 15.22 -4.85
N LYS A 68 6.46 15.75 -5.13
CA LYS A 68 6.27 17.07 -5.73
C LYS A 68 6.54 18.22 -4.77
N TYR A 69 6.19 18.08 -3.50
CA TYR A 69 6.18 19.18 -2.54
C TYR A 69 7.06 19.01 -1.31
N MET A 70 7.52 17.80 -1.04
CA MET A 70 8.35 17.45 0.12
C MET A 70 9.41 16.40 -0.26
N CYS A 71 10.06 16.57 -1.44
CA CYS A 71 11.00 15.59 -1.97
C CYS A 71 12.15 15.29 -0.99
N ASP A 72 12.62 16.30 -0.26
CA ASP A 72 13.70 16.14 0.71
C ASP A 72 13.27 15.27 1.92
N LEU A 73 11.97 15.15 2.21
CA LEU A 73 11.48 14.19 3.20
C LEU A 73 11.72 12.73 2.76
N ILE A 74 11.57 12.44 1.46
CA ILE A 74 11.89 11.12 0.91
C ILE A 74 13.40 10.89 0.90
N LYS A 75 14.17 11.87 0.43
CA LYS A 75 15.65 11.78 0.40
C LYS A 75 16.26 11.58 1.79
N ALA A 76 15.66 12.19 2.81
CA ALA A 76 16.06 12.01 4.21
C ALA A 76 15.64 10.64 4.78
N GLY A 77 14.98 9.78 3.98
CA GLY A 77 14.56 8.45 4.40
C GLY A 77 13.42 8.45 5.43
N CYS A 78 12.61 9.50 5.46
CA CYS A 78 11.55 9.67 6.44
C CYS A 78 10.20 9.09 5.99
N VAL A 79 10.04 8.72 4.72
CA VAL A 79 8.77 8.20 4.17
C VAL A 79 8.81 6.69 4.08
N TYR A 80 7.76 6.05 4.59
CA TYR A 80 7.62 4.59 4.63
C TYR A 80 6.23 4.16 4.18
N ILE A 81 6.14 2.95 3.66
CA ILE A 81 4.89 2.23 3.41
C ILE A 81 4.77 1.14 4.47
N GLY A 82 3.69 1.15 5.24
CA GLY A 82 3.36 0.08 6.16
C GLY A 82 2.75 -1.10 5.42
N MET A 83 3.21 -2.29 5.75
CA MET A 83 2.77 -3.54 5.13
C MET A 83 1.96 -4.34 6.14
N PRO A 84 0.62 -4.26 6.11
CA PRO A 84 -0.22 -5.16 6.91
C PRO A 84 -0.13 -6.59 6.36
N PRO A 85 -0.38 -7.62 7.19
CA PRO A 85 -0.44 -8.99 6.73
C PRO A 85 -1.64 -9.21 5.81
N LEU A 86 -1.48 -10.11 4.85
CA LEU A 86 -2.57 -10.54 3.96
C LEU A 86 -3.39 -11.69 4.56
N TYR A 87 -2.75 -12.51 5.40
CA TYR A 87 -3.37 -13.71 5.96
C TYR A 87 -3.09 -13.85 7.44
N LYS A 88 -4.09 -14.41 8.15
CA LYS A 88 -3.97 -14.95 9.49
C LYS A 88 -4.22 -16.44 9.42
N VAL A 89 -3.25 -17.23 9.89
CA VAL A 89 -3.36 -18.68 10.03
C VAL A 89 -3.47 -18.98 11.51
N TYR A 90 -4.54 -19.66 11.93
CA TYR A 90 -4.75 -19.88 13.36
C TYR A 90 -5.34 -21.26 13.66
N LYS A 91 -5.05 -21.74 14.87
CA LYS A 91 -5.60 -22.95 15.44
C LYS A 91 -5.59 -22.86 16.95
N LYS A 92 -6.77 -22.82 17.57
CA LYS A 92 -6.91 -22.56 19.02
C LYS A 92 -6.17 -21.28 19.41
N ASP A 93 -5.15 -21.39 20.29
CA ASP A 93 -4.37 -20.27 20.81
C ASP A 93 -3.13 -19.93 19.95
N VAL A 94 -2.85 -20.71 18.90
CA VAL A 94 -1.73 -20.45 17.98
C VAL A 94 -2.21 -19.55 16.86
N VAL A 95 -1.58 -18.39 16.71
CA VAL A 95 -1.85 -17.41 15.64
C VAL A 95 -0.55 -17.06 14.94
N GLU A 96 -0.55 -17.13 13.62
CA GLU A 96 0.56 -16.71 12.75
C GLU A 96 0.03 -15.78 11.67
N TYR A 97 0.84 -14.81 11.30
CA TYR A 97 0.51 -13.89 10.20
C TYR A 97 1.43 -14.16 9.01
N ALA A 98 0.89 -13.98 7.79
CA ALA A 98 1.64 -14.07 6.56
C ALA A 98 1.40 -12.84 5.68
N TYR A 99 2.47 -12.36 5.05
CA TYR A 99 2.48 -11.14 4.25
C TYR A 99 2.45 -11.43 2.75
N ASP A 100 2.73 -12.66 2.36
CA ASP A 100 2.61 -13.16 0.98
C ASP A 100 2.22 -14.64 0.96
N ASP A 101 2.04 -15.20 -0.25
CA ASP A 101 1.63 -16.59 -0.44
C ASP A 101 2.73 -17.59 -0.02
N LYS A 102 4.00 -17.20 -0.11
CA LYS A 102 5.11 -18.08 0.30
C LYS A 102 5.16 -18.23 1.81
N GLU A 103 5.04 -17.10 2.51
CA GLU A 103 4.94 -17.10 3.97
C GLU A 103 3.68 -17.85 4.44
N LEU A 104 2.57 -17.75 3.70
CA LEU A 104 1.36 -18.49 4.03
C LEU A 104 1.62 -19.99 4.08
N ASP A 105 2.28 -20.57 3.09
CA ASP A 105 2.62 -22.00 3.06
C ASP A 105 3.51 -22.41 4.24
N GLU A 106 4.46 -21.55 4.63
CA GLU A 106 5.32 -21.79 5.79
C GLU A 106 4.55 -21.75 7.11
N LYS A 107 3.65 -20.75 7.26
CA LYS A 107 2.81 -20.60 8.46
C LYS A 107 1.82 -21.74 8.59
N ILE A 108 1.24 -22.24 7.51
CA ILE A 108 0.38 -23.43 7.49
C ILE A 108 1.14 -24.65 8.05
N LYS A 109 2.36 -24.87 7.57
CA LYS A 109 3.19 -25.97 8.06
C LYS A 109 3.51 -25.85 9.55
N LYS A 110 3.76 -24.64 10.02
CA LYS A 110 4.08 -24.33 11.42
C LYS A 110 2.88 -24.58 12.35
N VAL A 111 1.67 -24.12 11.96
CA VAL A 111 0.44 -24.29 12.75
C VAL A 111 -0.05 -25.74 12.74
N GLY A 112 0.22 -26.49 11.65
CA GLY A 112 -0.09 -27.91 11.52
C GLY A 112 -1.56 -28.20 11.19
N LYS A 113 -1.92 -29.49 11.11
CA LYS A 113 -3.26 -29.92 10.70
C LYS A 113 -4.39 -29.32 11.53
N GLY A 114 -5.50 -28.98 10.90
CA GLY A 114 -6.69 -28.40 11.55
C GLY A 114 -6.60 -26.89 11.77
N TYR A 115 -5.76 -26.21 10.97
CA TYR A 115 -5.69 -24.75 10.91
C TYR A 115 -6.91 -24.14 10.22
N GLN A 116 -7.11 -22.86 10.47
CA GLN A 116 -8.04 -22.00 9.75
C GLN A 116 -7.26 -20.83 9.15
N ILE A 117 -7.71 -20.34 7.99
CA ILE A 117 -7.12 -19.16 7.35
C ILE A 117 -8.18 -18.07 7.27
N GLN A 118 -7.78 -16.86 7.67
CA GLN A 118 -8.52 -15.64 7.42
C GLN A 118 -7.69 -14.78 6.47
N ARG A 119 -8.27 -14.35 5.36
CA ARG A 119 -7.67 -13.38 4.45
C ARG A 119 -8.17 -11.99 4.80
N TYR A 120 -7.26 -11.04 4.95
CA TYR A 120 -7.60 -9.63 5.15
C TYR A 120 -7.70 -8.92 3.79
N LYS A 121 -8.85 -8.29 3.53
CA LYS A 121 -9.07 -7.46 2.35
C LYS A 121 -8.75 -5.99 2.63
N GLY A 122 -8.88 -5.56 3.89
CA GLY A 122 -8.61 -4.21 4.32
C GLY A 122 -8.28 -4.13 5.81
N LEU A 123 -7.72 -2.99 6.22
CA LEU A 123 -7.33 -2.72 7.60
C LEU A 123 -8.53 -2.76 8.57
N GLY A 124 -9.73 -2.42 8.08
CA GLY A 124 -10.96 -2.45 8.86
C GLY A 124 -11.44 -3.85 9.27
N GLU A 125 -10.87 -4.92 8.70
CA GLU A 125 -11.16 -6.30 9.09
C GLU A 125 -10.29 -6.79 10.26
N MET A 126 -9.32 -5.99 10.68
CA MET A 126 -8.42 -6.28 11.79
C MET A 126 -8.96 -5.64 13.08
N SER A 127 -8.87 -6.37 14.18
CA SER A 127 -9.08 -5.75 15.50
C SER A 127 -7.96 -4.77 15.83
N ALA A 128 -8.18 -3.88 16.81
CA ALA A 128 -7.17 -2.93 17.25
C ALA A 128 -5.87 -3.62 17.69
N ASP A 129 -5.97 -4.74 18.40
CA ASP A 129 -4.81 -5.50 18.87
C ASP A 129 -4.06 -6.14 17.69
N GLN A 130 -4.78 -6.72 16.72
CA GLN A 130 -4.17 -7.28 15.52
C GLN A 130 -3.46 -6.21 14.69
N LEU A 131 -4.08 -5.03 14.53
CA LEU A 131 -3.48 -3.91 13.80
C LEU A 131 -2.23 -3.40 14.53
N TRP A 132 -2.27 -3.34 15.86
CA TRP A 132 -1.12 -2.99 16.68
C TRP A 132 0.03 -3.96 16.45
N GLU A 133 -0.18 -5.27 16.76
CA GLU A 133 0.84 -6.32 16.67
C GLU A 133 1.53 -6.42 15.32
N THR A 134 0.78 -6.23 14.23
CA THR A 134 1.26 -6.52 12.88
C THR A 134 1.75 -5.30 12.13
N THR A 135 1.24 -4.09 12.46
CA THR A 135 1.43 -2.92 11.60
C THR A 135 1.90 -1.68 12.35
N MET A 136 1.56 -1.55 13.64
CA MET A 136 1.84 -0.33 14.41
C MET A 136 3.02 -0.49 15.37
N ASP A 137 3.19 -1.65 16.00
CA ASP A 137 4.26 -1.90 16.96
C ASP A 137 5.64 -1.77 16.28
N PRO A 138 6.52 -0.87 16.75
CA PRO A 138 7.87 -0.71 16.19
C PRO A 138 8.72 -1.98 16.19
N ALA A 139 8.44 -2.94 17.09
CA ALA A 139 9.20 -4.17 17.22
C ALA A 139 8.85 -5.23 16.17
N THR A 140 7.61 -5.21 15.67
CA THR A 140 7.06 -6.29 14.84
C THR A 140 6.57 -5.85 13.47
N ARG A 141 6.30 -4.54 13.28
CA ARG A 141 5.77 -4.01 12.02
C ARG A 141 6.73 -4.14 10.86
N ASN A 142 6.17 -4.44 9.68
CA ASN A 142 6.88 -4.42 8.42
C ASN A 142 6.73 -3.07 7.73
N LEU A 143 7.86 -2.43 7.43
CA LEU A 143 7.92 -1.15 6.72
C LEU A 143 8.81 -1.25 5.49
N ILE A 144 8.35 -0.70 4.36
CA ILE A 144 9.18 -0.45 3.19
C ILE A 144 9.58 1.02 3.20
N GLN A 145 10.88 1.31 3.28
CA GLN A 145 11.37 2.67 3.13
C GLN A 145 11.27 3.11 1.68
N VAL A 146 10.70 4.28 1.45
CA VAL A 146 10.63 4.86 0.11
C VAL A 146 11.95 5.55 -0.19
N THR A 147 12.57 5.17 -1.30
CA THR A 147 13.82 5.75 -1.80
C THR A 147 13.65 6.34 -3.19
N ILE A 148 14.48 7.30 -3.55
CA ILE A 148 14.58 7.86 -4.89
C ILE A 148 16.02 7.68 -5.34
N GLU A 149 16.25 6.80 -6.32
CA GLU A 149 17.58 6.58 -6.90
C GLU A 149 17.87 7.61 -7.98
N ASP A 150 16.91 7.91 -8.84
CA ASP A 150 16.97 8.92 -9.89
C ASP A 150 15.75 9.84 -9.84
N ILE A 151 15.96 11.12 -9.57
CA ILE A 151 14.89 12.10 -9.44
C ILE A 151 14.25 12.42 -10.80
N ALA A 152 15.03 12.48 -11.87
CA ALA A 152 14.51 12.78 -13.20
C ALA A 152 13.62 11.63 -13.71
N GLU A 153 14.05 10.40 -13.52
CA GLU A 153 13.28 9.20 -13.88
C GLU A 153 12.02 9.09 -13.02
N ALA A 154 12.11 9.28 -11.69
CA ALA A 154 10.95 9.29 -10.82
C ALA A 154 9.93 10.36 -11.24
N GLY A 155 10.39 11.55 -11.59
CA GLY A 155 9.55 12.63 -12.11
C GLY A 155 8.85 12.23 -13.41
N ARG A 156 9.57 11.65 -14.35
CA ARG A 156 9.02 11.17 -15.62
C ARG A 156 7.93 10.10 -15.42
N VAL A 157 8.19 9.12 -14.57
CA VAL A 157 7.22 8.05 -14.26
C VAL A 157 5.98 8.61 -13.58
N ILE A 158 6.13 9.54 -12.63
CA ILE A 158 5.02 10.21 -11.97
C ILE A 158 4.19 11.03 -12.97
N ASP A 159 4.83 11.80 -13.85
CA ASP A 159 4.13 12.56 -14.89
C ASP A 159 3.35 11.62 -15.83
N MET A 160 3.95 10.54 -16.24
CA MET A 160 3.34 9.56 -17.12
C MET A 160 2.15 8.85 -16.46
N LEU A 161 2.30 8.37 -15.23
CA LEU A 161 1.28 7.54 -14.56
C LEU A 161 0.19 8.39 -13.89
N MET A 162 0.53 9.54 -13.32
CA MET A 162 -0.37 10.35 -12.48
C MET A 162 -0.80 11.66 -13.15
N GLY A 163 -0.19 12.05 -14.27
CA GLY A 163 -0.50 13.25 -15.04
C GLY A 163 -1.84 13.16 -15.80
N ASP A 164 -2.16 14.22 -16.56
CA ASP A 164 -3.42 14.32 -17.31
C ASP A 164 -3.42 13.51 -18.61
N LYS A 165 -2.25 13.34 -19.22
CA LYS A 165 -2.11 12.62 -20.50
C LYS A 165 -2.36 11.13 -20.31
N VAL A 166 -3.29 10.59 -21.10
CA VAL A 166 -3.71 9.19 -21.01
C VAL A 166 -2.82 8.28 -21.88
N GLU A 167 -2.25 8.83 -22.93
CA GLU A 167 -1.49 8.09 -23.96
C GLU A 167 -0.32 7.34 -23.33
N GLY A 168 0.54 8.01 -22.55
CA GLY A 168 1.69 7.38 -21.90
C GLY A 168 1.31 6.25 -20.94
N ARG A 169 0.16 6.36 -20.25
CA ARG A 169 -0.36 5.26 -19.42
C ARG A 169 -0.80 4.06 -20.24
N LYS A 170 -1.43 4.28 -21.39
CA LYS A 170 -1.85 3.21 -22.30
C LYS A 170 -0.65 2.49 -22.88
N GLU A 171 0.36 3.23 -23.32
CA GLU A 171 1.62 2.68 -23.83
C GLU A 171 2.31 1.84 -22.74
N PHE A 172 2.49 2.40 -21.55
CA PHE A 172 3.08 1.69 -20.41
C PHE A 172 2.34 0.39 -20.09
N LEU A 173 1.00 0.41 -20.08
CA LEU A 173 0.18 -0.78 -19.84
C LEU A 173 0.36 -1.82 -20.96
N ASN A 174 0.37 -1.39 -22.23
CA ASN A 174 0.54 -2.31 -23.34
C ASN A 174 1.93 -2.99 -23.35
N GLU A 175 2.95 -2.26 -22.94
CA GLU A 175 4.34 -2.77 -22.87
C GLU A 175 4.59 -3.67 -21.66
N ASN A 176 3.94 -3.39 -20.54
CA ASN A 176 4.24 -4.03 -19.27
C ASN A 176 3.13 -4.97 -18.75
N ALA A 177 1.93 -4.93 -19.33
CA ALA A 177 0.85 -5.80 -18.93
C ALA A 177 1.13 -7.24 -19.40
N ASN A 178 1.27 -8.13 -18.44
CA ASN A 178 1.33 -9.56 -18.73
C ASN A 178 -0.07 -10.15 -18.61
N PHE A 179 -0.79 -10.21 -19.73
CA PHE A 179 -2.15 -10.77 -19.81
C PHE A 179 -2.24 -12.26 -19.49
N ASN A 180 -1.10 -12.96 -19.40
CA ASN A 180 -1.01 -14.36 -18.99
C ASN A 180 -0.73 -14.49 -17.47
N LYS A 181 -0.42 -13.42 -16.78
CA LYS A 181 -0.37 -13.41 -15.32
C LYS A 181 -1.80 -13.31 -14.82
N VAL A 182 -2.35 -14.44 -14.48
CA VAL A 182 -3.55 -14.45 -13.65
C VAL A 182 -3.24 -13.68 -12.37
N ASP A 183 -4.09 -12.72 -12.08
CA ASP A 183 -3.94 -11.91 -10.88
C ASP A 183 -3.90 -12.87 -9.69
N GLY A 184 -2.75 -13.01 -9.04
CA GLY A 184 -2.57 -13.91 -7.89
C GLY A 184 -3.51 -13.58 -6.72
N PHE A 185 -4.24 -12.47 -6.83
CA PHE A 185 -5.34 -12.09 -5.96
C PHE A 185 -6.65 -12.87 -6.21
N ILE A 186 -6.84 -13.48 -7.38
CA ILE A 186 -8.11 -14.11 -7.76
C ILE A 186 -8.03 -15.64 -7.82
N GLU A 187 -6.89 -16.24 -8.14
CA GLU A 187 -6.86 -17.64 -8.57
C GLU A 187 -6.31 -18.70 -7.61
N LYS A 188 -5.82 -18.39 -6.42
CA LYS A 188 -5.25 -19.43 -5.54
C LYS A 188 -5.98 -19.68 -4.24
N VAL A 189 -7.20 -19.30 -4.13
CA VAL A 189 -8.06 -19.78 -3.04
C VAL A 189 -9.00 -20.85 -3.58
N HIS A 190 -8.47 -21.94 -4.10
CA HIS A 190 -9.20 -23.19 -4.09
C HIS A 190 -9.19 -23.67 -2.63
N PHE A 191 -10.22 -23.28 -1.89
CA PHE A 191 -10.59 -23.99 -0.68
C PHE A 191 -10.86 -25.43 -1.10
N LYS A 192 -10.03 -26.36 -0.70
CA LYS A 192 -10.45 -27.74 -0.57
C LYS A 192 -11.48 -27.75 0.56
N GLU A 193 -12.72 -27.52 0.21
CA GLU A 193 -13.82 -28.02 1.01
C GLU A 193 -13.71 -29.56 0.97
N GLU A 194 -13.45 -30.15 2.10
CA GLU A 194 -13.68 -31.56 2.27
C GLU A 194 -15.20 -31.79 2.18
N GLY A 195 -15.64 -32.32 1.06
CA GLY A 195 -16.97 -32.91 0.94
C GLY A 195 -17.86 -32.32 -0.14
N LYS A 196 -17.82 -32.94 -1.31
CA LYS A 196 -18.92 -33.08 -2.29
C LYS A 196 -19.52 -31.78 -2.89
N GLY A 197 -19.10 -31.47 -4.10
CA GLY A 197 -19.82 -30.59 -5.00
C GLY A 197 -19.14 -30.56 -6.36
N THR A 198 -19.80 -31.09 -7.35
CA THR A 198 -19.43 -31.16 -8.75
C THR A 198 -19.20 -29.76 -9.34
N GLN A 199 -18.18 -29.72 -10.17
CA GLN A 199 -17.81 -28.65 -11.07
C GLN A 199 -18.92 -28.37 -12.10
N GLU A 200 -19.88 -27.53 -11.79
CA GLU A 200 -20.88 -26.99 -12.73
C GLU A 200 -21.71 -26.00 -11.94
N ASP A 201 -21.37 -24.72 -11.89
CA ASP A 201 -22.29 -23.60 -11.55
C ASP A 201 -21.52 -22.31 -11.28
N PHE A 202 -20.73 -21.84 -12.27
CA PHE A 202 -20.19 -20.48 -12.25
C PHE A 202 -20.21 -19.82 -13.64
N TYR A 203 -21.34 -19.91 -14.33
CA TYR A 203 -21.71 -19.00 -15.43
C TYR A 203 -23.24 -18.91 -15.46
N ASP A 204 -23.75 -17.88 -14.78
CA ASP A 204 -24.94 -17.09 -15.20
C ASP A 204 -24.87 -15.72 -14.54
#